data_495e0eb9cd8d40214256b5334e0ee484
#
_entry.id   495e0eb9cd8d40214256b5334e0ee484
#
_cell.length_a   1.000
_cell.length_b   1.000
_cell.length_c   1.000
_cell.angle_alpha   90.00
_cell.angle_beta   90.00
_cell.angle_gamma   90.00
#
_symmetry.space_group_name_H-M   'P 1'
#
loop_
_entity.id
_entity.type
_entity.pdbx_description
1 polymer ?
#
loop_
_entity_poly.entity_id
_entity_poly.type
_entity_poly.pdbx_seq_one_letter_code
_entity_poly.pdbx_strand_id
1 'polypeptide(L)'
;MRHALAAVALTCLAGTAVAAEPVELLRPMAFLAGHCWKGAFPDGKGSDEHCFSWMYGGHMLRDTHTVKRSGQPDGVGESTYYVDPIANRVAFLYIENGGGYSRGTMESLPEALLFPDTQYVSDGEAIVYRARWTRQGDKAYEAWSEAQTPEGGWATMFRLVLKRVD
;
A
#
# COMPACT_ATOMS: atom_id res chain seq x y z
N MET A 1 14.11 -68.14 -0.58
CA MET A 1 14.01 -66.90 0.26
C MET A 1 13.50 -65.78 -0.60
N ARG A 2 12.21 -65.35 -0.43
CA ARG A 2 11.58 -64.26 -1.19
C ARG A 2 11.56 -63.02 -0.28
N HIS A 3 12.28 -61.99 -0.66
CA HIS A 3 12.27 -60.70 0.08
C HIS A 3 11.13 -59.84 -0.46
N ALA A 4 10.16 -59.57 0.41
CA ALA A 4 9.09 -58.59 0.13
C ALA A 4 9.62 -57.20 0.47
N LEU A 5 9.68 -56.32 -0.53
CA LEU A 5 9.94 -54.90 -0.36
C LEU A 5 8.59 -54.20 -0.04
N ALA A 6 8.50 -53.68 1.18
CA ALA A 6 7.40 -52.83 1.59
C ALA A 6 7.65 -51.41 1.08
N ALA A 7 6.81 -50.92 0.18
CA ALA A 7 6.80 -49.52 -0.25
C ALA A 7 6.09 -48.66 0.80
N VAL A 8 6.79 -47.73 1.44
CA VAL A 8 6.22 -46.73 2.32
C VAL A 8 5.74 -45.56 1.44
N ALA A 9 4.43 -45.36 1.32
CA ALA A 9 3.83 -44.20 0.67
C ALA A 9 3.90 -43.01 1.62
N LEU A 10 4.72 -42.03 1.25
CA LEU A 10 4.79 -40.72 1.93
C LEU A 10 3.64 -39.86 1.46
N THR A 11 2.57 -39.74 2.24
CA THR A 11 1.46 -38.80 2.00
C THR A 11 1.88 -37.39 2.41
N CYS A 12 2.19 -36.52 1.44
CA CYS A 12 2.35 -35.09 1.66
C CYS A 12 0.97 -34.48 2.00
N LEU A 13 0.73 -34.15 3.26
CA LEU A 13 -0.36 -33.29 3.68
C LEU A 13 -0.07 -31.88 3.19
N ALA A 14 -0.76 -31.45 2.12
CA ALA A 14 -0.78 -30.06 1.71
C ALA A 14 -1.53 -29.25 2.79
N GLY A 15 -0.78 -28.64 3.69
CA GLY A 15 -1.33 -27.69 4.66
C GLY A 15 -1.88 -26.49 3.90
N THR A 16 -3.18 -26.24 4.00
CA THR A 16 -3.78 -24.97 3.56
C THR A 16 -3.18 -23.87 4.42
N ALA A 17 -2.38 -22.98 3.81
CA ALA A 17 -1.92 -21.78 4.48
C ALA A 17 -3.16 -20.94 4.83
N VAL A 18 -3.51 -20.88 6.11
CA VAL A 18 -4.54 -19.96 6.61
C VAL A 18 -3.96 -18.56 6.44
N ALA A 19 -4.63 -17.71 5.66
CA ALA A 19 -4.26 -16.31 5.55
C ALA A 19 -4.26 -15.69 6.96
N ALA A 20 -3.18 -15.02 7.32
CA ALA A 20 -3.08 -14.38 8.63
C ALA A 20 -4.14 -13.28 8.75
N GLU A 21 -4.91 -13.30 9.85
CA GLU A 21 -5.87 -12.23 10.13
C GLU A 21 -5.15 -10.95 10.53
N PRO A 22 -5.47 -9.80 9.90
CA PRO A 22 -4.85 -8.53 10.25
C PRO A 22 -5.25 -8.08 11.65
N VAL A 23 -4.34 -7.37 12.33
CA VAL A 23 -4.68 -6.70 13.59
C VAL A 23 -5.80 -5.68 13.36
N GLU A 24 -6.65 -5.48 14.39
CA GLU A 24 -7.94 -4.79 14.24
C GLU A 24 -7.83 -3.41 13.56
N LEU A 25 -6.87 -2.58 13.97
CA LEU A 25 -6.69 -1.25 13.40
C LEU A 25 -6.25 -1.25 11.92
N LEU A 26 -5.66 -2.34 11.42
CA LEU A 26 -5.29 -2.50 10.01
C LEU A 26 -6.39 -3.14 9.16
N ARG A 27 -7.48 -3.67 9.75
CA ARG A 27 -8.60 -4.28 9.01
C ARG A 27 -9.20 -3.38 7.92
N PRO A 28 -9.33 -2.05 8.10
CA PRO A 28 -9.82 -1.18 7.03
C PRO A 28 -9.01 -1.22 5.74
N MET A 29 -7.72 -1.63 5.82
CA MET A 29 -6.84 -1.79 4.65
C MET A 29 -6.91 -3.20 4.04
N ALA A 30 -7.68 -4.12 4.60
CA ALA A 30 -7.69 -5.53 4.16
C ALA A 30 -8.14 -5.72 2.69
N PHE A 31 -8.96 -4.81 2.15
CA PHE A 31 -9.40 -4.87 0.75
C PHE A 31 -8.25 -4.67 -0.24
N LEU A 32 -7.15 -4.04 0.18
CA LEU A 32 -5.96 -3.80 -0.63
C LEU A 32 -5.04 -5.03 -0.70
N ALA A 33 -4.98 -5.80 0.39
CA ALA A 33 -3.99 -6.83 0.63
C ALA A 33 -4.14 -8.06 -0.29
N GLY A 34 -3.01 -8.61 -0.74
CA GLY A 34 -2.96 -9.76 -1.64
C GLY A 34 -3.20 -9.41 -3.10
N HIS A 35 -3.29 -8.13 -3.44
CA HIS A 35 -3.62 -7.63 -4.77
C HIS A 35 -2.67 -6.53 -5.24
N CYS A 36 -2.57 -6.42 -6.57
CA CYS A 36 -1.99 -5.25 -7.22
C CYS A 36 -3.10 -4.36 -7.81
N TRP A 37 -2.88 -3.06 -7.78
CA TRP A 37 -3.83 -2.02 -8.17
C TRP A 37 -3.13 -1.04 -9.09
N LYS A 38 -3.72 -0.75 -10.26
CA LYS A 38 -3.11 0.11 -11.26
C LYS A 38 -4.06 1.19 -11.73
N GLY A 39 -3.55 2.41 -11.82
CA GLY A 39 -4.25 3.57 -12.37
C GLY A 39 -3.40 4.32 -13.39
N ALA A 40 -4.04 4.89 -14.40
CA ALA A 40 -3.39 5.82 -15.31
C ALA A 40 -3.55 7.25 -14.78
N PHE A 41 -2.50 8.08 -14.93
CA PHE A 41 -2.64 9.50 -14.62
C PHE A 41 -3.58 10.20 -15.61
N PRO A 42 -4.30 11.25 -15.18
CA PRO A 42 -5.30 11.93 -16.02
C PRO A 42 -4.75 12.51 -17.32
N ASP A 43 -3.44 12.83 -17.35
CA ASP A 43 -2.74 13.34 -18.52
C ASP A 43 -2.38 12.26 -19.56
N GLY A 44 -2.67 11.00 -19.25
CA GLY A 44 -2.37 9.84 -20.10
C GLY A 44 -0.88 9.53 -20.28
N LYS A 45 0.03 10.23 -19.57
CA LYS A 45 1.49 10.12 -19.75
C LYS A 45 2.17 9.17 -18.77
N GLY A 46 1.40 8.38 -18.04
CA GLY A 46 1.97 7.44 -17.09
C GLY A 46 0.91 6.66 -16.32
N SER A 47 1.40 5.82 -15.43
CA SER A 47 0.57 4.99 -14.55
C SER A 47 1.25 4.84 -13.19
N ASP A 48 0.44 4.54 -12.20
CA ASP A 48 0.86 4.14 -10.87
C ASP A 48 0.33 2.75 -10.57
N GLU A 49 1.17 1.88 -10.02
CA GLU A 49 0.84 0.51 -9.66
C GLU A 49 1.28 0.24 -8.23
N HIS A 50 0.34 -0.19 -7.39
CA HIS A 50 0.55 -0.53 -5.98
C HIS A 50 0.27 -2.02 -5.76
N CYS A 51 1.17 -2.74 -5.08
CA CYS A 51 0.97 -4.13 -4.70
C CYS A 51 1.06 -4.29 -3.19
N PHE A 52 -0.03 -4.76 -2.57
CA PHE A 52 -0.15 -4.86 -1.12
C PHE A 52 0.00 -6.30 -0.63
N SER A 53 0.76 -6.49 0.43
CA SER A 53 0.94 -7.80 1.08
C SER A 53 1.00 -7.69 2.60
N TRP A 54 0.32 -8.62 3.29
CA TRP A 54 0.46 -8.75 4.73
C TRP A 54 1.85 -9.28 5.09
N MET A 55 2.42 -8.71 6.14
CA MET A 55 3.68 -9.15 6.73
C MET A 55 3.47 -9.53 8.20
N TYR A 56 4.37 -10.40 8.68
CA TYR A 56 4.43 -10.79 10.10
C TYR A 56 3.07 -11.23 10.69
N GLY A 57 2.34 -12.07 9.95
CA GLY A 57 1.07 -12.58 10.44
C GLY A 57 -0.05 -11.54 10.55
N GLY A 58 -0.07 -10.53 9.68
CA GLY A 58 -1.09 -9.47 9.68
C GLY A 58 -0.79 -8.29 10.62
N HIS A 59 0.41 -8.25 11.21
CA HIS A 59 0.83 -7.13 12.06
C HIS A 59 1.28 -5.89 11.28
N MET A 60 1.60 -6.05 9.99
CA MET A 60 2.01 -4.98 9.10
C MET A 60 1.43 -5.20 7.70
N LEU A 61 1.14 -4.12 6.99
CA LEU A 61 0.82 -4.14 5.57
C LEU A 61 1.95 -3.43 4.83
N ARG A 62 2.50 -4.11 3.83
CA ARG A 62 3.49 -3.57 2.90
C ARG A 62 2.79 -3.18 1.61
N ASP A 63 3.11 -2.01 1.09
CA ASP A 63 2.75 -1.52 -0.23
C ASP A 63 4.04 -1.26 -1.00
N THR A 64 4.23 -1.94 -2.12
CA THR A 64 5.29 -1.59 -3.07
C THR A 64 4.64 -0.92 -4.26
N HIS A 65 5.13 0.25 -4.67
CA HIS A 65 4.58 0.92 -5.82
C HIS A 65 5.61 1.27 -6.89
N THR A 66 5.12 1.39 -8.11
CA THR A 66 5.92 1.80 -9.26
C THR A 66 5.16 2.85 -10.07
N VAL A 67 5.71 4.05 -10.11
CA VAL A 67 5.24 5.14 -10.95
C VAL A 67 6.00 5.12 -12.27
N LYS A 68 5.28 5.01 -13.37
CA LYS A 68 5.85 5.09 -14.73
C LYS A 68 5.43 6.39 -15.39
N ARG A 69 6.39 7.12 -15.92
CA ARG A 69 6.18 8.35 -16.71
C ARG A 69 6.94 8.28 -18.02
N SER A 70 6.29 8.67 -19.10
CA SER A 70 6.94 8.69 -20.43
C SER A 70 8.21 9.57 -20.42
N GLY A 71 9.34 8.97 -20.83
CA GLY A 71 10.63 9.66 -20.92
C GLY A 71 11.34 9.90 -19.58
N GLN A 72 10.87 9.31 -18.49
CA GLN A 72 11.50 9.39 -17.17
C GLN A 72 11.85 7.98 -16.63
N PRO A 73 12.86 7.85 -15.78
CA PRO A 73 13.08 6.62 -15.02
C PRO A 73 11.85 6.26 -14.18
N ASP A 74 11.65 4.97 -13.91
CA ASP A 74 10.60 4.51 -13.02
C ASP A 74 10.86 5.02 -11.58
N GLY A 75 9.84 5.66 -10.99
CA GLY A 75 9.78 5.93 -9.56
C GLY A 75 9.35 4.66 -8.85
N VAL A 76 10.15 4.17 -7.91
CA VAL A 76 9.85 2.98 -7.12
C VAL A 76 9.83 3.34 -5.66
N GLY A 77 8.76 2.98 -4.96
CA GLY A 77 8.61 3.27 -3.55
C GLY A 77 8.03 2.11 -2.76
N GLU A 78 8.15 2.22 -1.45
CA GLU A 78 7.59 1.26 -0.51
C GLU A 78 6.99 1.99 0.68
N SER A 79 5.76 1.61 1.05
CA SER A 79 5.14 2.01 2.31
C SER A 79 4.98 0.81 3.21
N THR A 80 5.22 1.00 4.50
CA THR A 80 4.91 0.02 5.54
C THR A 80 3.92 0.65 6.51
N TYR A 81 2.74 0.03 6.65
CA TYR A 81 1.69 0.41 7.59
C TYR A 81 1.72 -0.51 8.80
N TYR A 82 1.72 0.04 10.00
CA TYR A 82 1.79 -0.70 11.26
C TYR A 82 1.00 0.00 12.35
N VAL A 83 0.67 -0.71 13.42
CA VAL A 83 0.05 -0.11 14.61
C VAL A 83 1.13 0.43 15.52
N ASP A 84 1.07 1.73 15.82
CA ASP A 84 1.81 2.32 16.95
C ASP A 84 1.07 1.96 18.25
N PRO A 85 1.63 1.09 19.09
CA PRO A 85 0.93 0.62 20.28
C PRO A 85 0.82 1.66 21.39
N ILE A 86 1.67 2.70 21.37
CA ILE A 86 1.63 3.78 22.35
C ILE A 86 0.52 4.77 21.98
N ALA A 87 0.49 5.18 20.72
CA ALA A 87 -0.51 6.11 20.21
C ALA A 87 -1.84 5.45 19.84
N ASN A 88 -1.91 4.10 19.84
CA ASN A 88 -3.07 3.29 19.46
C ASN A 88 -3.68 3.72 18.12
N ARG A 89 -2.86 3.85 17.10
CA ARG A 89 -3.25 4.28 15.74
C ARG A 89 -2.38 3.62 14.68
N VAL A 90 -2.85 3.60 13.43
CA VAL A 90 -2.03 3.19 12.30
C VAL A 90 -1.05 4.30 11.96
N ALA A 91 0.22 3.93 11.89
CA ALA A 91 1.30 4.77 11.39
C ALA A 91 1.86 4.18 10.10
N PHE A 92 2.53 4.99 9.30
CA PHE A 92 3.24 4.52 8.12
C PHE A 92 4.61 5.18 7.98
N LEU A 93 5.49 4.45 7.29
CA LEU A 93 6.74 4.95 6.73
C LEU A 93 6.70 4.68 5.23
N TYR A 94 6.92 5.69 4.42
CA TYR A 94 7.14 5.63 2.98
C TYR A 94 8.58 5.99 2.65
N ILE A 95 9.19 5.26 1.72
CA ILE A 95 10.54 5.53 1.19
C ILE A 95 10.51 5.26 -0.31
N GLU A 96 11.24 6.05 -1.09
CA GLU A 96 11.31 5.87 -2.53
C GLU A 96 12.76 5.91 -3.05
N ASN A 97 13.00 5.45 -4.29
CA ASN A 97 14.31 5.21 -4.88
C ASN A 97 15.15 6.47 -5.16
N GLY A 98 14.55 7.66 -5.12
CA GLY A 98 15.27 8.94 -5.14
C GLY A 98 15.80 9.39 -3.77
N GLY A 99 15.47 8.64 -2.70
CA GLY A 99 15.84 8.97 -1.32
C GLY A 99 14.80 9.78 -0.57
N GLY A 100 13.67 10.11 -1.21
CA GLY A 100 12.55 10.76 -0.55
C GLY A 100 11.84 9.85 0.44
N TYR A 101 11.25 10.43 1.47
CA TYR A 101 10.50 9.70 2.50
C TYR A 101 9.37 10.51 3.11
N SER A 102 8.40 9.79 3.68
CA SER A 102 7.33 10.34 4.53
C SER A 102 7.11 9.48 5.76
N ARG A 103 6.65 10.11 6.84
CA ARG A 103 6.13 9.45 8.04
C ARG A 103 4.83 10.11 8.43
N GLY A 104 3.81 9.30 8.64
CA GLY A 104 2.50 9.82 8.97
C GLY A 104 1.61 8.79 9.65
N THR A 105 0.34 9.10 9.68
CA THR A 105 -0.71 8.25 10.25
C THR A 105 -1.81 8.01 9.24
N MET A 106 -2.59 6.97 9.48
CA MET A 106 -3.79 6.68 8.71
C MET A 106 -5.00 6.58 9.65
N GLU A 107 -6.07 7.23 9.26
CA GLU A 107 -7.38 7.14 9.89
C GLU A 107 -8.35 6.43 8.94
N SER A 108 -9.28 5.66 9.49
CA SER A 108 -10.28 4.96 8.68
C SER A 108 -11.66 5.59 8.84
N LEU A 109 -12.35 5.74 7.71
CA LEU A 109 -13.79 5.97 7.62
C LEU A 109 -14.46 4.74 6.99
N PRO A 110 -15.78 4.60 7.02
CA PRO A 110 -16.46 3.43 6.47
C PRO A 110 -16.05 3.05 5.04
N GLU A 111 -15.81 4.03 4.17
CA GLU A 111 -15.46 3.82 2.76
C GLU A 111 -14.17 4.52 2.34
N ALA A 112 -13.36 4.99 3.30
CA ALA A 112 -12.14 5.72 2.96
C ALA A 112 -11.04 5.54 4.00
N LEU A 113 -9.80 5.63 3.53
CA LEU A 113 -8.59 5.77 4.32
C LEU A 113 -8.11 7.22 4.18
N LEU A 114 -7.88 7.89 5.30
CA LEU A 114 -7.39 9.25 5.34
C LEU A 114 -5.93 9.24 5.80
N PHE A 115 -5.12 10.00 5.11
CA PHE A 115 -3.73 10.30 5.48
C PHE A 115 -3.66 11.78 5.79
N PRO A 116 -3.76 12.16 7.09
CA PRO A 116 -3.74 13.56 7.51
C PRO A 116 -2.43 14.25 7.11
N ASP A 117 -2.37 15.56 7.35
CA ASP A 117 -1.23 16.39 7.00
C ASP A 117 0.10 15.75 7.41
N THR A 118 0.92 15.48 6.43
CA THR A 118 2.17 14.74 6.53
C THR A 118 3.25 15.46 5.72
N GLN A 119 4.51 15.30 6.09
CA GLN A 119 5.61 15.82 5.32
C GLN A 119 6.22 14.75 4.42
N TYR A 120 6.41 15.09 3.14
CA TYR A 120 7.33 14.38 2.26
C TYR A 120 8.63 15.19 2.18
N VAL A 121 9.74 14.52 2.41
CA VAL A 121 11.08 15.11 2.41
C VAL A 121 11.89 14.48 1.29
N SER A 122 12.47 15.31 0.41
CA SER A 122 13.39 14.89 -0.64
C SER A 122 14.37 16.02 -0.93
N ASP A 123 15.63 15.70 -1.20
CA ASP A 123 16.70 16.67 -1.56
C ASP A 123 16.86 17.84 -0.58
N GLY A 124 16.56 17.60 0.69
CA GLY A 124 16.62 18.62 1.76
C GLY A 124 15.44 19.58 1.81
N GLU A 125 14.46 19.42 0.95
CA GLU A 125 13.20 20.16 0.95
C GLU A 125 12.08 19.32 1.55
N ALA A 126 11.07 19.98 2.10
CA ALA A 126 9.87 19.33 2.64
C ALA A 126 8.60 19.99 2.08
N ILE A 127 7.66 19.18 1.65
CA ILE A 127 6.31 19.61 1.32
C ILE A 127 5.32 18.99 2.30
N VAL A 128 4.30 19.75 2.70
CA VAL A 128 3.19 19.21 3.46
C VAL A 128 2.13 18.71 2.48
N TYR A 129 1.69 17.49 2.66
CA TYR A 129 0.63 16.91 1.84
C TYR A 129 -0.38 16.15 2.71
N ARG A 130 -1.53 15.88 2.15
CA ARG A 130 -2.55 14.98 2.68
C ARG A 130 -3.10 14.10 1.57
N ALA A 131 -3.63 12.94 1.92
CA ALA A 131 -4.22 12.05 0.95
C ALA A 131 -5.49 11.39 1.47
N ARG A 132 -6.33 10.97 0.53
CA ARG A 132 -7.53 10.18 0.78
C ARG A 132 -7.64 9.08 -0.27
N TRP A 133 -7.86 7.84 0.21
CA TRP A 133 -8.19 6.72 -0.64
C TRP A 133 -9.63 6.32 -0.41
N THR A 134 -10.48 6.46 -1.41
CA THR A 134 -11.91 6.16 -1.32
C THR A 134 -12.20 4.86 -2.06
N ARG A 135 -12.71 3.87 -1.35
CA ARG A 135 -13.08 2.58 -1.92
C ARG A 135 -14.22 2.74 -2.93
N GLN A 136 -14.11 2.06 -4.08
CA GLN A 136 -15.13 2.04 -5.14
C GLN A 136 -15.50 0.58 -5.43
N GLY A 137 -16.23 -0.04 -4.49
CA GLY A 137 -16.53 -1.47 -4.52
C GLY A 137 -15.30 -2.33 -4.24
N ASP A 138 -15.28 -3.57 -4.78
CA ASP A 138 -14.24 -4.56 -4.44
C ASP A 138 -13.04 -4.55 -5.39
N LYS A 139 -13.12 -3.79 -6.49
CA LYS A 139 -12.12 -3.84 -7.57
C LYS A 139 -11.52 -2.49 -7.94
N ALA A 140 -11.83 -1.43 -7.20
CA ALA A 140 -11.26 -0.11 -7.44
C ALA A 140 -11.22 0.74 -6.16
N TYR A 141 -10.30 1.69 -6.13
CA TYR A 141 -10.32 2.81 -5.20
C TYR A 141 -9.79 4.07 -5.90
N GLU A 142 -10.26 5.24 -5.45
CA GLU A 142 -9.75 6.52 -5.88
C GLU A 142 -8.67 6.98 -4.89
N ALA A 143 -7.49 7.29 -5.38
CA ALA A 143 -6.45 7.98 -4.64
C ALA A 143 -6.42 9.46 -5.02
N TRP A 144 -6.60 10.32 -4.03
CA TRP A 144 -6.52 11.77 -4.16
C TRP A 144 -5.50 12.31 -3.18
N SER A 145 -4.54 13.08 -3.67
CA SER A 145 -3.50 13.73 -2.88
C SER A 145 -3.44 15.22 -3.19
N GLU A 146 -3.21 16.02 -2.14
CA GLU A 146 -3.09 17.47 -2.20
C GLU A 146 -1.82 17.91 -1.48
N ALA A 147 -1.13 18.91 -2.00
CA ALA A 147 -0.03 19.58 -1.32
C ALA A 147 -0.46 20.96 -0.82
N GLN A 148 0.12 21.38 0.29
CA GLN A 148 -0.07 22.72 0.81
C GLN A 148 0.63 23.73 -0.10
N THR A 149 -0.07 24.82 -0.45
CA THR A 149 0.51 25.92 -1.23
C THR A 149 1.24 26.89 -0.30
N PRO A 150 2.16 27.73 -0.84
CA PRO A 150 2.83 28.77 -0.05
C PRO A 150 1.88 29.74 0.67
N GLU A 151 0.68 29.95 0.12
CA GLU A 151 -0.36 30.81 0.70
C GLU A 151 -1.19 30.11 1.77
N GLY A 152 -0.87 28.84 2.11
CA GLY A 152 -1.55 28.04 3.13
C GLY A 152 -2.84 27.35 2.64
N GLY A 153 -3.13 27.42 1.33
CA GLY A 153 -4.22 26.66 0.70
C GLY A 153 -3.79 25.23 0.35
N TRP A 154 -4.63 24.52 -0.41
CA TRP A 154 -4.36 23.15 -0.89
C TRP A 154 -4.51 23.09 -2.39
N ALA A 155 -3.58 22.44 -3.06
CA ALA A 155 -3.60 22.16 -4.49
C ALA A 155 -3.54 20.66 -4.74
N THR A 156 -4.37 20.15 -5.65
CA THR A 156 -4.34 18.74 -6.04
C THR A 156 -3.00 18.40 -6.68
N MET A 157 -2.28 17.45 -6.11
CA MET A 157 -1.07 16.85 -6.69
C MET A 157 -1.45 15.83 -7.75
N PHE A 158 -2.32 14.90 -7.38
CA PHE A 158 -2.88 13.92 -8.30
C PHE A 158 -4.23 13.41 -7.79
N ARG A 159 -5.01 12.89 -8.73
CA ARG A 159 -6.25 12.17 -8.47
C ARG A 159 -6.40 11.10 -9.54
N LEU A 160 -6.43 9.85 -9.15
CA LEU A 160 -6.56 8.73 -10.08
C LEU A 160 -7.36 7.59 -9.46
N VAL A 161 -7.99 6.80 -10.33
CA VAL A 161 -8.68 5.58 -9.94
C VAL A 161 -7.77 4.41 -10.22
N LEU A 162 -7.43 3.67 -9.17
CA LEU A 162 -6.66 2.43 -9.26
C LEU A 162 -7.64 1.25 -9.30
N LYS A 163 -7.45 0.37 -10.27
CA LYS A 163 -8.24 -0.86 -10.46
C LYS A 163 -7.37 -2.07 -10.17
N ARG A 164 -7.97 -3.08 -9.58
CA ARG A 164 -7.30 -4.36 -9.35
C ARG A 164 -6.89 -5.01 -10.67
N VAL A 165 -5.65 -5.51 -10.76
CA VAL A 165 -5.04 -6.06 -12.00
C VAL A 165 -4.66 -7.53 -11.91
N ASP A 166 -5.12 -8.24 -10.90
CA ASP A 166 -4.96 -9.68 -10.67
C ASP A 166 -6.28 -10.43 -10.83
#